data_90b24a316933e2dc4c2bb652f2ac1404
#
_entry.id   90b24a316933e2dc4c2bb652f2ac1404
#
_cell.length_a   1.000
_cell.length_b   1.000
_cell.length_c   1.000
_cell.angle_alpha   90.00
_cell.angle_beta   90.00
_cell.angle_gamma   90.00
#
_symmetry.space_group_name_H-M   'P 1'
#
loop_
_entity.id
_entity.type
_entity.pdbx_description
1 polymer ?
#
loop_
_entity_poly.entity_id
_entity_poly.type
_entity_poly.pdbx_seq_one_letter_code
_entity_poly.pdbx_strand_id
1 'polypeptide(L)'
;MNIGRQWEDRLRIWSEQFEKHYFIAWAPLSLSFFTTMEQLAFDEAVKGRFVPVQPGTRWGKKWEYGWFHTQAVIPEALEGKRAVFTLGAGEEMLVWVNGREAGSIDRQHKYITLSRSARAGDVYDIYAECYAGHGLRQEGAGPVGPDEEPVPEPPEAQVTVKPSLLGCWNEALFQAAMDYQVLYSLVKKLPEKSLRAMKIVEGLKKFTYTADFELPEEELAAGAAEAAARYLKPLLACRNGSTAPDYTVFGQSHLDLAWLWPVEETMRKTARTYANQLALMEEYPDYRFLLCEPPILEYLKTLY
;
A
#
# COMPACT_ATOMS: atom_id res chain seq x y z
N MET A 1 -16.06 -23.94 -6.62
CA MET A 1 -14.95 -24.90 -6.60
C MET A 1 -15.41 -26.10 -5.78
N ASN A 2 -15.60 -27.26 -6.36
CA ASN A 2 -16.08 -28.44 -5.61
C ASN A 2 -14.92 -29.38 -5.28
N ILE A 3 -14.03 -28.95 -4.40
CA ILE A 3 -12.83 -29.69 -3.97
C ILE A 3 -12.95 -30.24 -2.55
N GLY A 4 -14.15 -30.10 -1.96
CA GLY A 4 -14.41 -30.39 -0.56
C GLY A 4 -14.10 -29.19 0.34
N ARG A 5 -14.99 -28.94 1.30
CA ARG A 5 -14.98 -27.77 2.17
C ARG A 5 -13.65 -27.55 2.89
N GLN A 6 -13.01 -28.61 3.38
CA GLN A 6 -11.72 -28.50 4.07
C GLN A 6 -10.62 -27.91 3.17
N TRP A 7 -10.59 -28.27 1.88
CA TRP A 7 -9.63 -27.72 0.94
C TRP A 7 -9.96 -26.29 0.54
N GLU A 8 -11.23 -25.95 0.37
CA GLU A 8 -11.66 -24.58 0.12
C GLU A 8 -11.23 -23.66 1.26
N ASP A 9 -11.47 -24.08 2.51
CA ASP A 9 -11.04 -23.35 3.69
C ASP A 9 -9.51 -23.21 3.76
N ARG A 10 -8.77 -24.29 3.54
CA ARG A 10 -7.30 -24.26 3.55
C ARG A 10 -6.76 -23.27 2.50
N LEU A 11 -7.20 -23.36 1.25
CA LEU A 11 -6.72 -22.47 0.20
C LEU A 11 -7.09 -21.01 0.47
N ARG A 12 -8.26 -20.75 1.05
CA ARG A 12 -8.67 -19.41 1.47
C ARG A 12 -7.78 -18.89 2.60
N ILE A 13 -7.53 -19.69 3.63
CA ILE A 13 -6.66 -19.31 4.76
C ILE A 13 -5.27 -18.93 4.25
N TRP A 14 -4.65 -19.71 3.37
CA TRP A 14 -3.35 -19.36 2.77
C TRP A 14 -3.40 -18.04 2.02
N SER A 15 -4.45 -17.81 1.23
CA SER A 15 -4.68 -16.54 0.53
C SER A 15 -4.73 -15.32 1.48
N GLU A 16 -5.27 -15.48 2.67
CA GLU A 16 -5.47 -14.41 3.67
C GLU A 16 -4.27 -14.21 4.61
N GLN A 17 -3.42 -15.22 4.80
CA GLN A 17 -2.33 -15.15 5.76
C GLN A 17 -1.09 -14.43 5.21
N PHE A 18 -0.80 -14.52 3.92
CA PHE A 18 0.43 -14.00 3.33
C PHE A 18 0.75 -12.56 3.70
N GLU A 19 -0.24 -11.67 3.68
CA GLU A 19 -0.02 -10.23 3.93
C GLU A 19 0.62 -9.96 5.30
N LYS A 20 0.39 -10.81 6.29
CA LYS A 20 0.94 -10.67 7.64
C LYS A 20 2.44 -10.91 7.71
N HIS A 21 3.02 -11.54 6.67
CA HIS A 21 4.41 -11.95 6.62
C HIS A 21 5.24 -11.20 5.57
N TYR A 22 4.62 -10.21 4.83
CA TYR A 22 5.38 -9.40 3.88
C TYR A 22 6.31 -8.42 4.56
N PHE A 23 5.86 -7.85 5.67
CA PHE A 23 6.62 -6.88 6.44
C PHE A 23 7.05 -7.47 7.77
N ILE A 24 8.36 -7.57 7.95
CA ILE A 24 8.96 -8.02 9.20
C ILE A 24 9.41 -6.78 9.96
N ALA A 25 8.66 -6.42 11.02
CA ALA A 25 8.95 -5.26 11.86
C ALA A 25 10.27 -5.46 12.62
N TRP A 26 11.09 -4.42 12.69
CA TRP A 26 12.38 -4.46 13.36
C TRP A 26 12.51 -3.44 14.49
N ALA A 27 12.19 -2.18 14.21
CA ALA A 27 12.34 -1.10 15.19
C ALA A 27 11.17 -0.10 15.10
N PRO A 28 10.74 0.47 16.25
CA PRO A 28 9.80 1.58 16.24
C PRO A 28 10.48 2.85 15.73
N LEU A 29 9.69 3.69 15.04
CA LEU A 29 10.05 5.04 14.65
C LEU A 29 9.35 6.04 15.57
N SER A 30 10.12 6.94 16.15
CA SER A 30 9.60 8.02 17.01
C SER A 30 9.16 9.19 16.13
N LEU A 31 7.89 9.57 16.21
CA LEU A 31 7.33 10.68 15.46
C LEU A 31 7.36 11.98 16.24
N SER A 32 7.55 13.07 15.52
CA SER A 32 7.17 14.43 15.94
C SER A 32 6.22 15.03 14.88
N PHE A 33 5.38 15.99 15.28
CA PHE A 33 4.38 16.56 14.39
C PHE A 33 3.97 17.97 14.75
N PHE A 34 3.30 18.65 13.83
CA PHE A 34 2.44 19.79 14.05
C PHE A 34 1.23 19.72 13.13
N THR A 35 0.17 20.45 13.42
CA THR A 35 -1.03 20.50 12.58
C THR A 35 -1.26 21.90 12.04
N THR A 36 -1.92 22.01 10.89
CA THR A 36 -2.26 23.26 10.23
C THR A 36 -3.49 23.10 9.35
N MET A 37 -4.23 24.21 9.17
CA MET A 37 -5.28 24.31 8.15
C MET A 37 -4.74 24.78 6.80
N GLU A 38 -3.48 25.23 6.76
CA GLU A 38 -2.83 25.73 5.55
C GLU A 38 -2.19 24.58 4.77
N GLN A 39 -2.26 24.66 3.45
CA GLN A 39 -1.59 23.75 2.54
C GLN A 39 -0.15 24.26 2.28
N LEU A 40 0.74 23.94 3.19
CA LEU A 40 2.14 24.37 3.10
C LEU A 40 2.88 23.62 1.99
N ALA A 41 3.79 24.31 1.30
CA ALA A 41 4.79 23.65 0.48
C ALA A 41 5.81 22.90 1.38
N PHE A 42 6.47 21.88 0.84
CA PHE A 42 7.44 21.08 1.60
C PHE A 42 8.52 21.93 2.27
N ASP A 43 9.13 22.87 1.51
CA ASP A 43 10.20 23.76 2.00
C ASP A 43 9.76 24.71 3.13
N GLU A 44 8.48 24.96 3.26
CA GLU A 44 7.89 25.74 4.35
C GLU A 44 7.59 24.83 5.55
N ALA A 45 7.00 23.68 5.29
CA ALA A 45 6.58 22.75 6.32
C ALA A 45 7.76 22.19 7.13
N VAL A 46 8.90 21.90 6.49
CA VAL A 46 10.10 21.40 7.18
C VAL A 46 10.68 22.39 8.20
N LYS A 47 10.32 23.69 8.12
CA LYS A 47 10.71 24.72 9.08
C LYS A 47 9.72 24.82 10.26
N GLY A 48 8.65 24.05 10.24
CA GLY A 48 7.62 24.04 11.27
C GLY A 48 8.13 23.61 12.63
N ARG A 49 7.38 23.92 13.67
CA ARG A 49 7.71 23.51 15.05
C ARG A 49 7.15 22.12 15.33
N PHE A 50 7.93 21.09 15.04
CA PHE A 50 7.58 19.72 15.36
C PHE A 50 7.70 19.46 16.87
N VAL A 51 6.67 18.83 17.44
CA VAL A 51 6.65 18.37 18.83
C VAL A 51 6.50 16.84 18.87
N PRO A 52 7.17 16.14 19.81
CA PRO A 52 7.04 14.68 19.92
C PRO A 52 5.58 14.24 20.07
N VAL A 53 5.22 13.14 19.41
CA VAL A 53 3.89 12.54 19.48
C VAL A 53 3.98 11.05 19.75
N GLN A 54 3.03 10.52 20.52
CA GLN A 54 3.00 9.10 20.91
C GLN A 54 1.81 8.38 20.24
N PRO A 55 1.93 7.07 19.99
CA PRO A 55 0.78 6.25 19.61
C PRO A 55 -0.39 6.42 20.61
N GLY A 56 -1.60 6.53 20.10
CA GLY A 56 -2.81 6.82 20.88
C GLY A 56 -3.18 8.30 20.91
N THR A 57 -2.27 9.21 20.53
CA THR A 57 -2.60 10.64 20.38
C THR A 57 -3.66 10.83 19.30
N ARG A 58 -4.68 11.63 19.60
CA ARG A 58 -5.74 11.98 18.64
C ARG A 58 -5.50 13.38 18.09
N TRP A 59 -5.70 13.54 16.78
CA TRP A 59 -5.56 14.80 16.07
C TRP A 59 -6.51 14.84 14.88
N GLY A 60 -6.53 15.93 14.16
CA GLY A 60 -7.22 16.06 12.89
C GLY A 60 -8.64 16.57 13.01
N LYS A 61 -8.82 17.86 12.82
CA LYS A 61 -10.12 18.47 12.53
C LYS A 61 -10.47 18.23 11.06
N LYS A 62 -11.70 18.48 10.68
CA LYS A 62 -12.13 18.48 9.28
C LYS A 62 -11.23 19.39 8.44
N TRP A 63 -10.68 18.87 7.35
CA TRP A 63 -9.75 19.53 6.42
C TRP A 63 -8.36 19.85 6.97
N GLU A 64 -8.03 19.46 8.20
CA GLU A 64 -6.73 19.71 8.80
C GLU A 64 -5.64 18.81 8.22
N TYR A 65 -4.43 19.34 8.14
CA TYR A 65 -3.22 18.62 7.76
C TYR A 65 -2.31 18.44 8.97
N GLY A 66 -1.72 17.27 9.09
CA GLY A 66 -0.66 16.98 10.04
C GLY A 66 0.66 16.75 9.31
N TRP A 67 1.68 17.53 9.64
CA TRP A 67 3.04 17.29 9.18
C TRP A 67 3.78 16.48 10.22
N PHE A 68 4.29 15.33 9.80
CA PHE A 68 5.01 14.38 10.66
C PHE A 68 6.46 14.29 10.22
N HIS A 69 7.35 14.11 11.19
CA HIS A 69 8.77 13.95 10.97
C HIS A 69 9.34 12.82 11.81
N THR A 70 10.25 12.06 11.25
CA THR A 70 11.06 11.04 11.92
C THR A 70 12.38 10.83 11.18
N GLN A 71 13.34 10.21 11.87
CA GLN A 71 14.57 9.68 11.26
C GLN A 71 14.61 8.16 11.44
N ALA A 72 14.94 7.47 10.36
CA ALA A 72 15.19 6.03 10.38
C ALA A 72 16.69 5.79 10.24
N VAL A 73 17.27 5.05 11.19
CA VAL A 73 18.66 4.58 11.14
C VAL A 73 18.63 3.09 10.85
N ILE A 74 19.30 2.65 9.80
CA ILE A 74 19.35 1.24 9.41
C ILE A 74 20.15 0.44 10.44
N PRO A 75 19.55 -0.52 11.16
CA PRO A 75 20.27 -1.37 12.08
C PRO A 75 21.10 -2.44 11.34
N GLU A 76 22.13 -2.96 11.98
CA GLU A 76 23.01 -3.99 11.43
C GLU A 76 22.25 -5.23 10.90
N ALA A 77 21.18 -5.60 11.59
CA ALA A 77 20.33 -6.74 11.18
C ALA A 77 19.58 -6.56 9.87
N LEU A 78 19.51 -5.34 9.34
CA LEU A 78 18.94 -5.03 8.01
C LEU A 78 20.00 -4.86 6.93
N GLU A 79 21.29 -5.09 7.22
CA GLU A 79 22.37 -5.05 6.23
C GLU A 79 22.04 -5.95 5.03
N GLY A 80 22.12 -5.38 3.82
CA GLY A 80 21.83 -6.08 2.56
C GLY A 80 20.36 -6.40 2.29
N LYS A 81 19.44 -6.17 3.24
CA LYS A 81 18.01 -6.44 3.09
C LYS A 81 17.26 -5.26 2.44
N ARG A 82 16.08 -5.52 1.89
CA ARG A 82 15.16 -4.45 1.46
C ARG A 82 14.54 -3.80 2.69
N ALA A 83 15.04 -2.62 3.05
CA ALA A 83 14.50 -1.85 4.17
C ALA A 83 13.25 -1.08 3.75
N VAL A 84 12.19 -1.22 4.54
CA VAL A 84 10.91 -0.53 4.35
C VAL A 84 10.40 0.02 5.67
N PHE A 85 9.52 1.00 5.61
CA PHE A 85 8.87 1.54 6.78
C PHE A 85 7.37 1.76 6.56
N THR A 86 6.64 1.89 7.65
CA THR A 86 5.25 2.35 7.69
C THR A 86 5.10 3.45 8.73
N LEU A 87 4.19 4.39 8.46
CA LEU A 87 3.86 5.49 9.38
C LEU A 87 2.43 5.35 9.89
N GLY A 88 2.28 5.46 11.17
CA GLY A 88 0.98 5.44 11.85
C GLY A 88 0.35 6.83 12.02
N ALA A 89 0.67 7.79 11.17
CA ALA A 89 0.23 9.18 11.29
C ALA A 89 -1.26 9.41 10.94
N GLY A 90 -1.78 8.63 9.98
CA GLY A 90 -3.16 8.71 9.49
C GLY A 90 -3.41 7.75 8.34
N GLU A 91 -4.39 8.04 7.48
CA GLU A 91 -4.82 7.15 6.41
C GLU A 91 -4.43 7.60 5.00
N GLU A 92 -4.15 8.87 4.78
CA GLU A 92 -3.72 9.42 3.48
C GLU A 92 -2.54 10.35 3.68
N MET A 93 -1.36 9.93 3.22
CA MET A 93 -0.11 10.68 3.43
C MET A 93 0.72 10.73 2.16
N LEU A 94 1.25 11.91 1.81
CA LEU A 94 2.40 12.04 0.92
C LEU A 94 3.68 11.99 1.76
N VAL A 95 4.68 11.27 1.28
CA VAL A 95 5.90 11.01 2.05
C VAL A 95 7.14 11.44 1.27
N TRP A 96 8.02 12.16 1.96
CA TRP A 96 9.35 12.54 1.48
C TRP A 96 10.42 11.78 2.25
N VAL A 97 11.42 11.31 1.54
CA VAL A 97 12.64 10.70 2.10
C VAL A 97 13.83 11.50 1.60
N ASN A 98 14.62 12.03 2.53
CA ASN A 98 15.78 12.89 2.22
C ASN A 98 15.42 14.05 1.26
N GLY A 99 14.25 14.65 1.46
CA GLY A 99 13.76 15.81 0.70
C GLY A 99 13.20 15.49 -0.69
N ARG A 100 12.97 14.21 -1.03
CA ARG A 100 12.36 13.79 -2.30
C ARG A 100 11.08 13.01 -2.03
N GLU A 101 10.07 13.21 -2.87
CA GLU A 101 8.84 12.43 -2.82
C GLU A 101 9.16 10.95 -3.05
N ALA A 102 8.77 10.12 -2.09
CA ALA A 102 9.07 8.69 -2.11
C ALA A 102 7.82 7.83 -2.38
N GLY A 103 6.64 8.42 -2.31
CA GLY A 103 5.38 7.74 -2.48
C GLY A 103 4.31 8.25 -1.52
N SER A 104 3.21 7.56 -1.44
CA SER A 104 2.17 7.84 -0.46
C SER A 104 1.83 6.61 0.36
N ILE A 105 1.38 6.82 1.60
CA ILE A 105 0.84 5.76 2.46
C ILE A 105 -0.66 5.97 2.57
N ASP A 106 -1.40 4.89 2.31
CA ASP A 106 -2.85 4.83 2.45
C ASP A 106 -3.28 3.42 2.90
N ARG A 107 -4.58 3.12 2.86
CA ARG A 107 -5.12 1.80 3.24
C ARG A 107 -4.59 0.65 2.38
N GLN A 108 -4.25 0.91 1.12
CA GLN A 108 -3.76 -0.09 0.16
C GLN A 108 -2.22 -0.10 0.10
N HIS A 109 -1.60 1.06 0.20
CA HIS A 109 -0.15 1.27 0.10
C HIS A 109 0.41 1.58 1.49
N LYS A 110 0.73 0.55 2.27
CA LYS A 110 1.08 0.69 3.69
C LYS A 110 2.57 0.93 3.94
N TYR A 111 3.42 0.68 2.95
CA TYR A 111 4.87 0.60 3.11
C TYR A 111 5.60 1.39 2.04
N ILE A 112 6.68 2.05 2.44
CA ILE A 112 7.62 2.72 1.52
C ILE A 112 8.99 2.10 1.65
N THR A 113 9.64 1.84 0.51
CA THR A 113 11.00 1.32 0.44
C THR A 113 12.01 2.44 0.68
N LEU A 114 12.89 2.28 1.68
CA LEU A 114 14.05 3.14 1.90
C LEU A 114 15.23 2.73 1.03
N SER A 115 15.50 1.43 0.98
CA SER A 115 16.58 0.87 0.19
C SER A 115 16.27 -0.57 -0.20
N ARG A 116 16.64 -0.97 -1.41
CA ARG A 116 16.52 -2.38 -1.85
C ARG A 116 17.67 -3.25 -1.32
N SER A 117 18.79 -2.62 -0.91
CA SER A 117 19.94 -3.25 -0.28
C SER A 117 20.49 -2.28 0.73
N ALA A 118 19.94 -2.31 1.93
CA ALA A 118 20.23 -1.37 3.00
C ALA A 118 21.66 -1.53 3.52
N ARG A 119 22.26 -0.42 3.97
CA ARG A 119 23.56 -0.42 4.66
C ARG A 119 23.34 -0.03 6.11
N ALA A 120 23.91 -0.78 7.03
CA ALA A 120 23.88 -0.48 8.45
C ALA A 120 24.49 0.91 8.73
N GLY A 121 23.79 1.70 9.55
CA GLY A 121 24.18 3.06 9.88
C GLY A 121 23.69 4.13 8.90
N ASP A 122 23.14 3.78 7.74
CA ASP A 122 22.49 4.76 6.86
C ASP A 122 21.33 5.44 7.60
N VAL A 123 21.23 6.76 7.43
CA VAL A 123 20.18 7.59 8.04
C VAL A 123 19.27 8.15 6.97
N TYR A 124 17.98 8.01 7.17
CA TYR A 124 16.95 8.55 6.31
C TYR A 124 16.11 9.57 7.08
N ASP A 125 16.02 10.78 6.55
CA ASP A 125 15.19 11.84 7.08
C ASP A 125 13.81 11.77 6.40
N ILE A 126 12.75 11.59 7.18
CA ILE A 126 11.42 11.23 6.66
C ILE A 126 10.41 12.27 7.13
N TYR A 127 9.72 12.87 6.16
CA TYR A 127 8.59 13.75 6.39
C TYR A 127 7.33 13.18 5.76
N ALA A 128 6.18 13.48 6.35
CA ALA A 128 4.88 13.12 5.78
C ALA A 128 3.86 14.22 5.98
N GLU A 129 3.19 14.62 4.91
CA GLU A 129 1.96 15.42 4.96
C GLU A 129 0.78 14.46 5.04
N CYS A 130 0.06 14.49 6.14
CA CYS A 130 -1.08 13.62 6.37
C CYS A 130 -2.37 14.45 6.38
N TYR A 131 -3.37 14.02 5.61
CA TYR A 131 -4.68 14.60 5.57
C TYR A 131 -5.60 13.94 6.59
N ALA A 132 -6.25 14.74 7.45
CA ALA A 132 -7.14 14.21 8.49
C ALA A 132 -8.49 13.75 7.94
N GLY A 133 -8.84 14.16 6.74
CA GLY A 133 -10.11 13.81 6.12
C GLY A 133 -11.24 14.79 6.43
N HIS A 134 -12.41 14.44 5.94
CA HIS A 134 -13.62 15.25 6.06
C HIS A 134 -14.57 14.76 7.17
N GLY A 135 -14.23 13.68 7.84
CA GLY A 135 -15.12 13.06 8.83
C GLY A 135 -16.07 12.03 8.23
N LEU A 136 -17.00 11.58 9.04
CA LEU A 136 -18.01 10.61 8.62
C LEU A 136 -18.97 11.24 7.61
N ARG A 137 -19.17 10.54 6.51
CA ARG A 137 -20.16 10.88 5.50
C ARG A 137 -21.55 10.60 6.06
N GLN A 138 -22.54 11.48 5.75
CA GLN A 138 -23.95 11.13 5.99
C GLN A 138 -24.35 9.94 5.09
N GLU A 139 -25.02 8.96 5.66
CA GLU A 139 -25.61 7.87 4.90
C GLU A 139 -26.67 8.43 3.94
N GLY A 140 -26.69 7.89 2.69
CA GLY A 140 -27.66 8.32 1.70
C GLY A 140 -27.35 9.66 1.05
N ALA A 141 -26.06 10.07 1.01
CA ALA A 141 -25.63 11.31 0.37
C ALA A 141 -26.14 11.42 -1.08
N GLY A 142 -27.39 11.84 -1.21
CA GLY A 142 -27.97 12.45 -2.38
C GLY A 142 -27.84 13.97 -2.27
N PRO A 143 -28.54 14.73 -3.11
CA PRO A 143 -28.62 16.17 -2.95
C PRO A 143 -29.11 16.52 -1.55
N VAL A 144 -28.33 17.33 -0.84
CA VAL A 144 -28.74 17.91 0.44
C VAL A 144 -29.47 19.23 0.20
N GLY A 145 -30.25 19.68 1.17
CA GLY A 145 -30.93 20.95 1.10
C GLY A 145 -29.93 22.13 1.02
N PRO A 146 -30.37 23.32 0.55
CA PRO A 146 -29.48 24.47 0.37
C PRO A 146 -28.77 24.93 1.63
N ASP A 147 -29.35 24.64 2.80
CA ASP A 147 -28.86 25.06 4.11
C ASP A 147 -28.24 23.88 4.91
N GLU A 148 -28.08 22.72 4.28
CA GLU A 148 -27.52 21.52 4.91
C GLU A 148 -26.06 21.34 4.51
N GLU A 149 -25.22 21.03 5.49
CA GLU A 149 -23.81 20.71 5.29
C GLU A 149 -23.69 19.22 4.85
N PRO A 150 -23.23 18.92 3.62
CA PRO A 150 -23.13 17.53 3.13
C PRO A 150 -22.09 16.72 3.89
N VAL A 151 -21.13 17.37 4.50
CA VAL A 151 -20.09 16.80 5.33
C VAL A 151 -20.06 17.56 6.65
N PRO A 152 -20.86 17.14 7.64
CA PRO A 152 -20.96 17.86 8.92
C PRO A 152 -19.63 17.85 9.67
N GLU A 153 -19.48 18.79 10.63
CA GLU A 153 -18.29 18.82 11.47
C GLU A 153 -18.13 17.50 12.22
N PRO A 154 -16.97 16.83 12.09
CA PRO A 154 -16.68 15.61 12.84
C PRO A 154 -16.41 15.95 14.32
N PRO A 155 -16.33 14.93 15.19
CA PRO A 155 -15.78 15.07 16.53
C PRO A 155 -14.40 15.75 16.51
N GLU A 156 -14.00 16.39 17.60
CA GLU A 156 -12.81 17.27 17.71
C GLU A 156 -11.50 16.68 17.15
N ALA A 157 -11.33 15.35 17.13
CA ALA A 157 -10.14 14.73 16.57
C ALA A 157 -10.52 13.36 15.97
N GLN A 158 -10.33 13.19 14.68
CA GLN A 158 -10.80 12.03 13.94
C GLN A 158 -9.71 11.00 13.65
N VAL A 159 -8.45 11.37 13.74
CA VAL A 159 -7.30 10.51 13.47
C VAL A 159 -6.62 10.10 14.77
N THR A 160 -6.24 8.83 14.89
CA THR A 160 -5.45 8.33 16.01
C THR A 160 -4.07 7.90 15.50
N VAL A 161 -3.01 8.44 16.08
CA VAL A 161 -1.64 8.02 15.78
C VAL A 161 -1.46 6.57 16.20
N LYS A 162 -0.95 5.75 15.29
CA LYS A 162 -0.61 4.34 15.49
C LYS A 162 0.92 4.17 15.55
N PRO A 163 1.44 3.01 15.95
CA PRO A 163 2.88 2.75 15.86
C PRO A 163 3.41 2.91 14.43
N SER A 164 4.57 3.54 14.32
CA SER A 164 5.34 3.64 13.08
C SER A 164 6.54 2.73 13.19
N LEU A 165 6.87 1.98 12.14
CA LEU A 165 7.82 0.89 12.21
C LEU A 165 8.80 0.92 11.04
N LEU A 166 10.06 0.67 11.32
CA LEU A 166 11.08 0.27 10.35
C LEU A 166 11.17 -1.26 10.33
N GLY A 167 11.34 -1.83 9.15
CA GLY A 167 11.50 -3.28 9.02
C GLY A 167 12.08 -3.67 7.66
N CYS A 168 11.97 -4.94 7.33
CA CYS A 168 12.34 -5.44 6.01
C CYS A 168 11.14 -6.03 5.28
N TRP A 169 11.23 -5.99 3.95
CA TRP A 169 10.27 -6.57 3.05
C TRP A 169 10.69 -7.99 2.66
N ASN A 170 9.78 -8.93 2.82
CA ASN A 170 10.01 -10.32 2.44
C ASN A 170 9.62 -10.52 0.96
N GLU A 171 10.54 -10.15 0.06
CA GLU A 171 10.31 -10.18 -1.39
C GLU A 171 9.98 -11.59 -1.88
N ALA A 172 10.71 -12.61 -1.40
CA ALA A 172 10.52 -13.99 -1.85
C ALA A 172 9.12 -14.51 -1.51
N LEU A 173 8.64 -14.22 -0.32
CA LEU A 173 7.29 -14.60 0.10
C LEU A 173 6.23 -13.79 -0.65
N PHE A 174 6.46 -12.50 -0.85
CA PHE A 174 5.54 -11.64 -1.62
C PHE A 174 5.35 -12.15 -3.04
N GLN A 175 6.43 -12.48 -3.75
CA GLN A 175 6.34 -13.03 -5.11
C GLN A 175 5.62 -14.39 -5.15
N ALA A 176 5.92 -15.27 -4.20
CA ALA A 176 5.22 -16.56 -4.09
C ALA A 176 3.73 -16.38 -3.80
N ALA A 177 3.39 -15.41 -2.96
CA ALA A 177 2.00 -15.05 -2.66
C ALA A 177 1.26 -14.48 -3.89
N MET A 178 1.92 -13.63 -4.70
CA MET A 178 1.32 -13.13 -5.94
C MET A 178 1.05 -14.26 -6.94
N ASP A 179 2.00 -15.16 -7.13
CA ASP A 179 1.82 -16.38 -7.96
C ASP A 179 0.61 -17.20 -7.48
N TYR A 180 0.49 -17.37 -6.15
CA TYR A 180 -0.61 -18.09 -5.54
C TYR A 180 -1.95 -17.36 -5.75
N GLN A 181 -2.02 -16.04 -5.49
CA GLN A 181 -3.24 -15.25 -5.60
C GLN A 181 -3.79 -15.22 -7.03
N VAL A 182 -2.91 -15.09 -8.03
CA VAL A 182 -3.30 -15.14 -9.45
C VAL A 182 -3.97 -16.48 -9.77
N LEU A 183 -3.36 -17.59 -9.40
CA LEU A 183 -3.91 -18.92 -9.68
C LEU A 183 -5.18 -19.22 -8.85
N TYR A 184 -5.20 -18.78 -7.59
CA TYR A 184 -6.37 -18.92 -6.72
C TYR A 184 -7.57 -18.11 -7.24
N SER A 185 -7.34 -16.92 -7.76
CA SER A 185 -8.38 -16.09 -8.39
C SER A 185 -8.83 -16.68 -9.73
N LEU A 186 -7.90 -17.17 -10.54
CA LEU A 186 -8.17 -17.78 -11.83
C LEU A 186 -9.05 -19.04 -11.70
N VAL A 187 -8.75 -19.92 -10.77
CA VAL A 187 -9.50 -21.17 -10.61
C VAL A 187 -10.97 -20.93 -10.24
N LYS A 188 -11.28 -19.81 -9.57
CA LYS A 188 -12.66 -19.42 -9.26
C LYS A 188 -13.48 -19.00 -10.49
N LYS A 189 -12.80 -18.66 -11.59
CA LYS A 189 -13.42 -18.18 -12.85
C LYS A 189 -13.43 -19.26 -13.94
N LEU A 190 -12.65 -20.31 -13.80
CA LEU A 190 -12.61 -21.41 -14.77
C LEU A 190 -13.79 -22.36 -14.59
N PRO A 191 -14.24 -23.06 -15.68
CA PRO A 191 -15.19 -24.15 -15.56
C PRO A 191 -14.66 -25.23 -14.59
N GLU A 192 -15.46 -25.58 -13.62
CA GLU A 192 -15.07 -26.44 -12.50
C GLU A 192 -14.49 -27.81 -12.91
N LYS A 193 -15.03 -28.39 -13.99
CA LYS A 193 -14.63 -29.68 -14.52
C LYS A 193 -13.53 -29.58 -15.59
N SER A 194 -12.94 -28.39 -15.80
CA SER A 194 -11.85 -28.26 -16.77
C SER A 194 -10.56 -28.86 -16.22
N LEU A 195 -9.79 -29.50 -17.11
CA LEU A 195 -8.48 -30.06 -16.74
C LEU A 195 -7.54 -28.96 -16.20
N ARG A 196 -7.65 -27.74 -16.71
CA ARG A 196 -6.86 -26.58 -16.23
C ARG A 196 -7.20 -26.24 -14.78
N ALA A 197 -8.49 -26.16 -14.42
CA ALA A 197 -8.91 -25.91 -13.05
C ALA A 197 -8.40 -26.99 -12.09
N MET A 198 -8.52 -28.26 -12.48
CA MET A 198 -8.04 -29.40 -11.68
C MET A 198 -6.52 -29.33 -11.45
N LYS A 199 -5.73 -29.01 -12.47
CA LYS A 199 -4.26 -28.85 -12.34
C LYS A 199 -3.88 -27.69 -11.45
N ILE A 200 -4.59 -26.55 -11.53
CA ILE A 200 -4.34 -25.39 -10.67
C ILE A 200 -4.64 -25.74 -9.21
N VAL A 201 -5.79 -26.35 -8.94
CA VAL A 201 -6.14 -26.80 -7.58
C VAL A 201 -5.08 -27.73 -7.00
N GLU A 202 -4.60 -28.68 -7.78
CA GLU A 202 -3.55 -29.62 -7.35
C GLU A 202 -2.23 -28.90 -7.04
N GLY A 203 -1.84 -27.92 -7.87
CA GLY A 203 -0.66 -27.10 -7.62
C GLY A 203 -0.79 -26.25 -6.35
N LEU A 204 -1.95 -25.60 -6.16
CA LEU A 204 -2.23 -24.82 -4.95
C LEU A 204 -2.21 -25.70 -3.69
N LYS A 205 -2.78 -26.92 -3.75
CA LYS A 205 -2.71 -27.88 -2.64
C LYS A 205 -1.27 -28.24 -2.30
N LYS A 206 -0.45 -28.59 -3.29
CA LYS A 206 0.97 -28.92 -3.09
C LYS A 206 1.74 -27.76 -2.51
N PHE A 207 1.49 -26.55 -2.98
CA PHE A 207 2.08 -25.33 -2.43
C PHE A 207 1.83 -25.22 -0.92
N THR A 208 0.58 -25.41 -0.47
CA THR A 208 0.22 -25.28 0.96
C THR A 208 0.84 -26.34 1.88
N TYR A 209 1.44 -27.39 1.36
CA TYR A 209 2.18 -28.35 2.18
C TYR A 209 3.62 -27.91 2.47
N THR A 210 4.17 -27.02 1.65
CA THR A 210 5.57 -26.56 1.76
C THR A 210 5.66 -25.16 2.37
N ALA A 211 4.74 -24.25 2.00
CA ALA A 211 4.64 -22.93 2.62
C ALA A 211 3.88 -23.04 3.94
N ASP A 212 4.61 -23.19 5.04
CA ASP A 212 4.06 -23.37 6.38
C ASP A 212 4.28 -22.10 7.21
N PHE A 213 3.18 -21.47 7.63
CA PHE A 213 3.20 -20.21 8.41
C PHE A 213 3.64 -20.40 9.88
N GLU A 214 3.80 -21.63 10.36
CA GLU A 214 4.32 -21.91 11.69
C GLU A 214 5.87 -21.89 11.72
N LEU A 215 6.52 -21.86 10.56
CA LEU A 215 7.99 -21.80 10.46
C LEU A 215 8.52 -20.39 10.71
N PRO A 216 9.81 -20.26 11.11
CA PRO A 216 10.50 -18.96 11.10
C PRO A 216 10.42 -18.28 9.73
N GLU A 217 10.37 -16.95 9.73
CA GLU A 217 10.12 -16.14 8.51
C GLU A 217 11.07 -16.45 7.34
N GLU A 218 12.36 -16.74 7.62
CA GLU A 218 13.33 -17.06 6.58
C GLU A 218 13.07 -18.46 5.98
N GLU A 219 12.66 -19.43 6.79
CA GLU A 219 12.32 -20.78 6.34
C GLU A 219 10.99 -20.78 5.58
N LEU A 220 9.99 -20.04 6.07
CA LEU A 220 8.72 -19.82 5.38
C LEU A 220 8.96 -19.20 3.99
N ALA A 221 9.78 -18.15 3.90
CA ALA A 221 10.08 -17.48 2.65
C ALA A 221 10.78 -18.41 1.64
N ALA A 222 11.79 -19.15 2.10
CA ALA A 222 12.52 -20.11 1.27
C ALA A 222 11.59 -21.24 0.78
N GLY A 223 10.79 -21.82 1.68
CA GLY A 223 9.82 -22.87 1.36
C GLY A 223 8.74 -22.40 0.39
N ALA A 224 8.21 -21.19 0.59
CA ALA A 224 7.21 -20.60 -0.30
C ALA A 224 7.79 -20.32 -1.70
N ALA A 225 9.02 -19.81 -1.79
CA ALA A 225 9.69 -19.56 -3.06
C ALA A 225 9.96 -20.86 -3.83
N GLU A 226 10.46 -21.90 -3.15
CA GLU A 226 10.66 -23.24 -3.73
C GLU A 226 9.33 -23.83 -4.22
N ALA A 227 8.29 -23.79 -3.38
CA ALA A 227 6.98 -24.31 -3.71
C ALA A 227 6.35 -23.55 -4.91
N ALA A 228 6.49 -22.24 -4.98
CA ALA A 228 6.02 -21.43 -6.09
C ALA A 228 6.77 -21.82 -7.39
N ALA A 229 8.08 -21.90 -7.35
CA ALA A 229 8.88 -22.29 -8.50
C ALA A 229 8.50 -23.69 -9.03
N ARG A 230 8.24 -24.62 -8.13
CA ARG A 230 7.95 -26.03 -8.48
C ARG A 230 6.51 -26.26 -8.90
N TYR A 231 5.54 -25.64 -8.24
CA TYR A 231 4.13 -25.98 -8.38
C TYR A 231 3.28 -24.90 -9.04
N LEU A 232 3.66 -23.60 -8.94
CA LEU A 232 2.83 -22.50 -9.41
C LEU A 232 3.34 -21.91 -10.73
N LYS A 233 4.62 -21.60 -10.86
CA LYS A 233 5.19 -21.02 -12.08
C LYS A 233 4.94 -21.83 -13.35
N PRO A 234 5.00 -23.16 -13.36
CA PRO A 234 4.64 -23.94 -14.55
C PRO A 234 3.17 -23.79 -14.95
N LEU A 235 2.26 -23.53 -13.99
CA LEU A 235 0.85 -23.31 -14.26
C LEU A 235 0.59 -21.89 -14.79
N LEU A 236 1.33 -20.91 -14.31
CA LEU A 236 1.30 -19.53 -14.82
C LEU A 236 1.87 -19.43 -16.23
N ALA A 237 2.87 -20.23 -16.55
CA ALA A 237 3.49 -20.28 -17.89
C ALA A 237 2.59 -20.92 -18.97
N CYS A 238 1.43 -21.49 -18.60
CA CYS A 238 0.51 -22.08 -19.57
C CYS A 238 -0.06 -21.00 -20.51
N ARG A 239 0.11 -21.19 -21.82
CA ARG A 239 -0.44 -20.32 -22.86
C ARG A 239 -1.83 -20.74 -23.28
N ASN A 240 -2.65 -19.77 -23.67
CA ASN A 240 -3.93 -20.01 -24.30
C ASN A 240 -3.76 -20.50 -25.75
N GLY A 241 -4.85 -21.04 -26.34
CA GLY A 241 -4.84 -21.42 -27.75
C GLY A 241 -4.71 -20.21 -28.69
N SER A 242 -4.40 -20.48 -29.97
CA SER A 242 -4.16 -19.45 -30.99
C SER A 242 -5.36 -18.53 -31.31
N THR A 243 -6.56 -18.91 -30.86
CA THR A 243 -7.80 -18.12 -31.02
C THR A 243 -8.15 -17.30 -29.77
N ALA A 244 -7.32 -17.34 -28.72
CA ALA A 244 -7.54 -16.51 -27.54
C ALA A 244 -7.20 -15.03 -27.87
N PRO A 245 -8.00 -14.08 -27.38
CA PRO A 245 -7.70 -12.66 -27.57
C PRO A 245 -6.45 -12.26 -26.78
N ASP A 246 -5.73 -11.29 -27.30
CA ASP A 246 -4.67 -10.59 -26.56
C ASP A 246 -5.28 -9.43 -25.76
N TYR A 247 -4.79 -9.26 -24.52
CA TYR A 247 -5.24 -8.18 -23.65
C TYR A 247 -4.04 -7.30 -23.29
N THR A 248 -4.23 -5.99 -23.45
CA THR A 248 -3.33 -4.99 -22.87
C THR A 248 -3.95 -4.48 -21.59
N VAL A 249 -3.20 -4.56 -20.49
CA VAL A 249 -3.62 -4.11 -19.16
C VAL A 249 -2.76 -2.91 -18.75
N PHE A 250 -3.41 -1.87 -18.26
CA PHE A 250 -2.75 -0.68 -17.72
C PHE A 250 -3.46 -0.23 -16.45
N GLY A 251 -2.72 0.41 -15.54
CA GLY A 251 -3.27 1.04 -14.35
C GLY A 251 -4.02 2.31 -14.71
N GLN A 252 -5.01 2.67 -13.92
CA GLN A 252 -5.74 3.92 -14.00
C GLN A 252 -6.23 4.29 -12.59
N SER A 253 -6.22 5.56 -12.25
CA SER A 253 -6.81 6.08 -11.03
C SER A 253 -7.75 7.23 -11.42
N HIS A 254 -9.05 7.03 -11.20
CA HIS A 254 -10.01 8.11 -11.33
C HIS A 254 -9.92 9.03 -10.12
N LEU A 255 -9.80 10.32 -10.37
CA LEU A 255 -9.73 11.34 -9.32
C LEU A 255 -10.75 12.44 -9.58
N ASP A 256 -11.80 12.48 -8.75
CA ASP A 256 -12.77 13.57 -8.79
C ASP A 256 -12.08 14.92 -8.52
N LEU A 257 -12.33 15.92 -9.38
CA LEU A 257 -11.75 17.26 -9.24
C LEU A 257 -12.29 18.01 -8.01
N ALA A 258 -13.49 17.69 -7.59
CA ALA A 258 -14.07 18.02 -6.31
C ALA A 258 -15.20 17.03 -6.03
N TRP A 259 -15.40 16.66 -4.77
CA TRP A 259 -16.50 15.77 -4.39
C TRP A 259 -16.92 16.03 -2.93
N LEU A 260 -16.61 15.12 -2.00
CA LEU A 260 -16.75 15.36 -0.55
C LEU A 260 -15.52 16.05 0.04
N TRP A 261 -14.74 16.69 -0.81
CA TRP A 261 -13.57 17.51 -0.48
C TRP A 261 -13.45 18.68 -1.46
N PRO A 262 -12.79 19.79 -1.03
CA PRO A 262 -12.59 20.96 -1.89
C PRO A 262 -11.52 20.72 -2.96
N VAL A 263 -11.46 21.61 -3.96
CA VAL A 263 -10.50 21.51 -5.09
C VAL A 263 -9.04 21.52 -4.58
N GLU A 264 -8.76 22.29 -3.55
CA GLU A 264 -7.43 22.38 -2.92
C GLU A 264 -6.96 21.01 -2.43
N GLU A 265 -7.87 20.20 -1.87
CA GLU A 265 -7.54 18.82 -1.48
C GLU A 265 -7.34 17.90 -2.69
N THR A 266 -8.02 18.15 -3.82
CA THR A 266 -7.75 17.42 -5.06
C THR A 266 -6.30 17.61 -5.51
N MET A 267 -5.76 18.82 -5.37
CA MET A 267 -4.35 19.09 -5.69
C MET A 267 -3.41 18.20 -4.86
N ARG A 268 -3.69 18.04 -3.57
CA ARG A 268 -2.92 17.16 -2.67
C ARG A 268 -3.13 15.68 -2.98
N LYS A 269 -4.37 15.26 -3.25
CA LYS A 269 -4.66 13.88 -3.68
C LYS A 269 -3.93 13.52 -4.98
N THR A 270 -3.79 14.48 -5.89
CA THR A 270 -3.04 14.31 -7.12
C THR A 270 -1.58 13.95 -6.83
N ALA A 271 -0.90 14.69 -5.96
CA ALA A 271 0.48 14.40 -5.59
C ALA A 271 0.61 13.00 -4.95
N ARG A 272 -0.27 12.65 -4.01
CA ARG A 272 -0.29 11.32 -3.38
C ARG A 272 -0.48 10.21 -4.42
N THR A 273 -1.42 10.39 -5.35
CA THR A 273 -1.69 9.41 -6.41
C THR A 273 -0.46 9.21 -7.29
N TYR A 274 0.12 10.29 -7.84
CA TYR A 274 1.20 10.18 -8.81
C TYR A 274 2.54 9.79 -8.19
N ALA A 275 2.81 10.18 -6.95
CA ALA A 275 4.00 9.69 -6.23
C ALA A 275 4.02 8.15 -6.16
N ASN A 276 2.87 7.51 -5.87
CA ASN A 276 2.76 6.06 -5.90
C ASN A 276 2.89 5.48 -7.31
N GLN A 277 2.31 6.12 -8.32
CA GLN A 277 2.42 5.61 -9.70
C GLN A 277 3.87 5.65 -10.20
N LEU A 278 4.59 6.71 -9.89
CA LEU A 278 6.02 6.83 -10.23
C LEU A 278 6.85 5.77 -9.50
N ALA A 279 6.62 5.57 -8.19
CA ALA A 279 7.29 4.52 -7.43
C ALA A 279 7.02 3.11 -8.00
N LEU A 280 5.78 2.83 -8.43
CA LEU A 280 5.42 1.57 -9.08
C LEU A 280 6.09 1.41 -10.46
N MET A 281 6.21 2.47 -11.26
CA MET A 281 6.91 2.42 -12.54
C MET A 281 8.42 2.17 -12.38
N GLU A 282 9.02 2.70 -11.33
CA GLU A 282 10.43 2.40 -10.99
C GLU A 282 10.61 0.95 -10.52
N GLU A 283 9.64 0.43 -9.78
CA GLU A 283 9.68 -0.94 -9.26
C GLU A 283 9.38 -1.99 -10.34
N TYR A 284 8.41 -1.71 -11.20
CA TYR A 284 7.90 -2.63 -12.23
C TYR A 284 8.03 -2.01 -13.62
N PRO A 285 9.11 -2.26 -14.36
CA PRO A 285 9.40 -1.63 -15.65
C PRO A 285 8.32 -1.86 -16.72
N ASP A 286 7.55 -2.95 -16.61
CA ASP A 286 6.44 -3.26 -17.52
C ASP A 286 5.12 -2.58 -17.13
N TYR A 287 5.06 -1.94 -15.97
CA TYR A 287 3.87 -1.22 -15.53
C TYR A 287 3.60 -0.01 -16.42
N ARG A 288 2.34 0.15 -16.81
CA ARG A 288 1.85 1.30 -17.59
C ARG A 288 0.65 1.90 -16.87
N PHE A 289 0.60 3.21 -16.84
CA PHE A 289 -0.49 3.96 -16.21
C PHE A 289 -1.11 4.92 -17.22
N LEU A 290 -2.44 4.97 -17.26
CA LEU A 290 -3.22 5.88 -18.08
C LEU A 290 -3.72 7.05 -17.23
N LEU A 291 -3.33 8.25 -17.59
CA LEU A 291 -3.84 9.49 -17.02
C LEU A 291 -5.13 9.88 -17.77
N CYS A 292 -6.22 10.04 -17.05
CA CYS A 292 -7.53 10.35 -17.62
C CYS A 292 -7.95 11.81 -17.44
N GLU A 293 -7.39 12.52 -16.46
CA GLU A 293 -7.76 13.89 -16.10
C GLU A 293 -6.62 14.89 -16.38
N PRO A 294 -6.47 15.41 -17.62
CA PRO A 294 -5.38 16.32 -17.98
C PRO A 294 -5.21 17.55 -17.08
N PRO A 295 -6.27 18.20 -16.54
CA PRO A 295 -6.12 19.36 -15.64
C PRO A 295 -5.27 19.07 -14.39
N ILE A 296 -5.22 17.82 -13.96
CA ILE A 296 -4.43 17.38 -12.81
C ILE A 296 -2.93 17.65 -13.01
N LEU A 297 -2.43 17.55 -14.24
CA LEU A 297 -1.02 17.83 -14.55
C LEU A 297 -0.62 19.29 -14.28
N GLU A 298 -1.55 20.23 -14.42
CA GLU A 298 -1.25 21.64 -14.11
C GLU A 298 -1.09 21.85 -12.60
N TYR A 299 -1.80 21.09 -11.77
CA TYR A 299 -1.62 21.12 -10.32
C TYR A 299 -0.22 20.64 -9.93
N LEU A 300 0.25 19.53 -10.53
CA LEU A 300 1.60 19.01 -10.27
C LEU A 300 2.69 20.00 -10.67
N LYS A 301 2.60 20.63 -11.84
CA LYS A 301 3.56 21.64 -12.29
C LYS A 301 3.65 22.87 -11.37
N THR A 302 2.57 23.18 -10.70
CA THR A 302 2.45 24.42 -9.92
C THR A 302 2.88 24.24 -8.48
N LEU A 303 2.67 23.06 -7.92
CA LEU A 303 2.80 22.79 -6.49
C LEU A 303 3.93 21.81 -6.10
N TYR A 304 4.43 21.02 -7.07
CA TYR A 304 5.41 19.93 -6.83
C TYR A 304 6.53 19.88 -7.87
#